data_a32dccddd788b1764850e6c5d106cffd
#
_entry.id   a32dccddd788b1764850e6c5d106cffd
#
_cell.length_a   1.000
_cell.length_b   1.000
_cell.length_c   1.000
_cell.angle_alpha   90.00
_cell.angle_beta   90.00
_cell.angle_gamma   90.00
#
_symmetry.space_group_name_H-M   'P 1'
#
loop_
_entity.id
_entity.type
_entity.pdbx_description
1 polymer ?
#
loop_
_entity_poly.entity_id
_entity_poly.type
_entity_poly.pdbx_seq_one_letter_code
_entity_poly.pdbx_strand_id
1 'polypeptide(L)'
;MTDISPVRVAAVQAAACPFDTNRAVEMVCSMTAEAAKEGSRLILFPEAYVGGYPWGLAFGTAVGGRSEVGRRVFGRYWESAIDVPGPEVERMCQVAGDFGVWLCVGVIERDSTYSTGTLFCTLLYFGPNGELLGKHRKLKPTAAERLIWGEGDGSTLTTVETDFGRVGGLICWENYMPLARMTMYGKGVKIYLAPTADSRDRWQSTLQHIALEGRCFVLGCNQYVHRSMYPNDLEISEELDAWPETLSAGGTAIYGPLGEVLGEPLWNQAGIVYADLDMGAIHRSRFDFDVTGHYARPDVFSLIVDESAKHSVE
;
A
#
# COMPACT_ATOMS: atom_id res chain seq x y z
N MET A 1 7.11 34.65 -0.42
CA MET A 1 6.86 33.20 -0.21
C MET A 1 5.36 33.03 -0.17
N THR A 2 4.78 32.36 -1.14
CA THR A 2 3.36 32.01 -1.07
C THR A 2 3.19 31.09 0.13
N ASP A 3 2.40 31.54 1.11
CA ASP A 3 2.02 30.77 2.28
C ASP A 3 1.15 29.60 1.80
N ILE A 4 1.81 28.49 1.47
CA ILE A 4 1.10 27.26 1.06
C ILE A 4 0.64 26.63 2.36
N SER A 5 -0.67 26.65 2.60
CA SER A 5 -1.26 25.98 3.75
C SER A 5 -0.80 24.52 3.81
N PRO A 6 -0.50 23.99 5.00
CA PRO A 6 -0.11 22.59 5.15
C PRO A 6 -1.14 21.64 4.55
N VAL A 7 -0.67 20.54 3.99
CA VAL A 7 -1.53 19.48 3.44
C VAL A 7 -1.80 18.45 4.53
N ARG A 8 -3.04 18.37 4.98
CA ARG A 8 -3.43 17.33 5.95
C ARG A 8 -3.58 15.99 5.25
N VAL A 9 -2.94 14.97 5.82
CA VAL A 9 -2.97 13.59 5.31
C VAL A 9 -3.40 12.62 6.41
N ALA A 10 -3.89 11.45 6.00
CA ALA A 10 -4.30 10.38 6.90
C ALA A 10 -3.74 9.03 6.44
N ALA A 11 -3.25 8.23 7.38
CA ALA A 11 -2.90 6.82 7.19
C ALA A 11 -3.77 5.96 8.11
N VAL A 12 -4.57 5.08 7.52
CA VAL A 12 -5.60 4.30 8.22
C VAL A 12 -5.02 3.01 8.75
N GLN A 13 -5.04 2.81 10.07
CA GLN A 13 -4.72 1.54 10.69
C GLN A 13 -5.99 0.82 11.11
N ALA A 14 -6.47 -0.06 10.27
CA ALA A 14 -7.63 -0.89 10.56
C ALA A 14 -7.39 -2.30 10.03
N ALA A 15 -8.10 -3.27 10.59
CA ALA A 15 -8.09 -4.62 10.04
C ALA A 15 -8.89 -4.66 8.74
N ALA A 16 -8.36 -5.34 7.75
CA ALA A 16 -9.18 -5.86 6.67
C ALA A 16 -10.27 -6.79 7.23
N CYS A 17 -11.33 -7.00 6.45
CA CYS A 17 -12.29 -8.05 6.72
C CYS A 17 -11.92 -9.26 5.87
N PRO A 18 -11.12 -10.23 6.39
CA PRO A 18 -10.67 -11.35 5.58
C PRO A 18 -11.87 -12.12 5.03
N PHE A 19 -11.85 -12.43 3.73
CA PHE A 19 -12.91 -13.14 3.00
C PHE A 19 -14.27 -12.41 2.92
N ASP A 20 -14.34 -11.12 3.27
CA ASP A 20 -15.57 -10.29 3.17
C ASP A 20 -15.25 -8.96 2.46
N THR A 21 -15.26 -8.99 1.15
CA THR A 21 -14.94 -7.84 0.28
C THR A 21 -15.91 -6.69 0.46
N ASN A 22 -17.23 -6.99 0.58
CA ASN A 22 -18.24 -5.96 0.72
C ASN A 22 -18.01 -5.13 1.99
N ARG A 23 -17.77 -5.81 3.11
CA ARG A 23 -17.49 -5.16 4.38
C ARG A 23 -16.18 -4.39 4.34
N ALA A 24 -15.14 -4.93 3.69
CA ALA A 24 -13.86 -4.22 3.53
C ALA A 24 -14.05 -2.90 2.76
N VAL A 25 -14.81 -2.91 1.65
CA VAL A 25 -15.13 -1.70 0.87
C VAL A 25 -16.00 -0.72 1.65
N GLU A 26 -16.98 -1.20 2.43
CA GLU A 26 -17.78 -0.35 3.33
C GLU A 26 -16.89 0.36 4.37
N MET A 27 -15.91 -0.36 4.93
CA MET A 27 -14.94 0.24 5.85
C MET A 27 -14.04 1.26 5.16
N VAL A 28 -13.57 1.00 3.92
CA VAL A 28 -12.86 2.00 3.13
C VAL A 28 -13.70 3.27 2.99
N CYS A 29 -14.97 3.13 2.58
CA CYS A 29 -15.86 4.28 2.40
C CYS A 29 -16.08 5.05 3.71
N SER A 30 -16.37 4.36 4.81
CA SER A 30 -16.66 5.01 6.11
C SER A 30 -15.45 5.72 6.70
N MET A 31 -14.27 5.09 6.66
CA MET A 31 -13.03 5.68 7.20
C MET A 31 -12.48 6.80 6.29
N THR A 32 -12.73 6.72 4.98
CA THR A 32 -12.45 7.83 4.05
C THR A 32 -13.30 9.03 4.41
N ALA A 33 -14.60 8.83 4.65
CA ALA A 33 -15.50 9.90 5.08
C ALA A 33 -15.10 10.50 6.44
N GLU A 34 -14.64 9.68 7.39
CA GLU A 34 -14.14 10.12 8.69
C GLU A 34 -12.88 10.98 8.52
N ALA A 35 -11.87 10.48 7.79
CA ALA A 35 -10.62 11.20 7.57
C ALA A 35 -10.83 12.51 6.78
N ALA A 36 -11.76 12.53 5.83
CA ALA A 36 -12.10 13.72 5.06
C ALA A 36 -12.76 14.81 5.93
N LYS A 37 -13.64 14.41 6.87
CA LYS A 37 -14.26 15.34 7.85
C LYS A 37 -13.21 15.98 8.76
N GLU A 38 -12.12 15.29 9.05
CA GLU A 38 -10.97 15.83 9.80
C GLU A 38 -10.04 16.68 8.90
N GLY A 39 -10.44 16.95 7.66
CA GLY A 39 -9.74 17.83 6.71
C GLY A 39 -8.62 17.13 5.91
N SER A 40 -8.54 15.81 5.93
CA SER A 40 -7.52 15.09 5.16
C SER A 40 -7.78 15.21 3.66
N ARG A 41 -6.74 15.52 2.91
CA ARG A 41 -6.75 15.62 1.45
C ARG A 41 -6.17 14.40 0.74
N LEU A 42 -5.30 13.65 1.42
CA LEU A 42 -4.74 12.39 0.97
C LEU A 42 -4.95 11.35 2.07
N ILE A 43 -5.51 10.21 1.70
CA ILE A 43 -5.85 9.12 2.62
C ILE A 43 -5.24 7.83 2.09
N LEU A 44 -4.47 7.12 2.94
CA LEU A 44 -3.82 5.87 2.60
C LEU A 44 -4.38 4.73 3.44
N PHE A 45 -4.74 3.62 2.77
CA PHE A 45 -5.10 2.34 3.38
C PHE A 45 -3.95 1.32 3.26
N PRO A 46 -3.90 0.30 4.13
CA PRO A 46 -2.82 -0.69 4.15
C PRO A 46 -2.71 -1.55 2.89
N GLU A 47 -1.58 -2.26 2.78
CA GLU A 47 -1.39 -3.36 1.83
C GLU A 47 -2.50 -4.40 1.95
N ALA A 48 -3.01 -4.88 0.79
CA ALA A 48 -4.00 -5.95 0.71
C ALA A 48 -5.23 -5.74 1.64
N TYR A 49 -5.69 -4.51 1.78
CA TYR A 49 -6.80 -4.17 2.67
C TYR A 49 -8.12 -4.73 2.15
N VAL A 50 -8.44 -4.52 0.87
CA VAL A 50 -9.59 -5.16 0.23
C VAL A 50 -9.16 -6.51 -0.33
N GLY A 51 -9.85 -7.56 0.03
CA GLY A 51 -9.50 -8.96 -0.23
C GLY A 51 -8.75 -9.62 0.94
N GLY A 52 -8.08 -8.84 1.78
CA GLY A 52 -7.39 -9.27 3.00
C GLY A 52 -5.97 -9.80 2.77
N TYR A 53 -5.06 -9.45 3.66
CA TYR A 53 -3.74 -10.09 3.72
C TYR A 53 -3.89 -11.47 4.38
N PRO A 54 -3.41 -12.57 3.77
CA PRO A 54 -3.68 -13.93 4.24
C PRO A 54 -2.72 -14.34 5.37
N TRP A 55 -2.74 -13.62 6.49
CA TRP A 55 -1.89 -13.91 7.65
C TRP A 55 -1.96 -15.36 8.07
N GLY A 56 -0.80 -16.01 8.19
CA GLY A 56 -0.68 -17.37 8.69
C GLY A 56 -1.18 -18.47 7.74
N LEU A 57 -1.79 -18.12 6.60
CA LEU A 57 -2.34 -19.07 5.66
C LEU A 57 -1.31 -19.46 4.58
N ALA A 58 -1.10 -20.76 4.43
CA ALA A 58 -0.35 -21.36 3.32
C ALA A 58 -1.27 -22.10 2.34
N PHE A 59 -2.58 -22.09 2.57
CA PHE A 59 -3.60 -22.78 1.77
C PHE A 59 -3.30 -24.26 1.56
N GLY A 60 -2.89 -24.94 2.64
CA GLY A 60 -2.54 -26.35 2.62
C GLY A 60 -1.37 -26.70 1.70
N THR A 61 -0.49 -25.74 1.39
CA THR A 61 0.63 -25.91 0.47
C THR A 61 1.92 -26.20 1.23
N ALA A 62 2.62 -27.24 0.81
CA ALA A 62 4.00 -27.51 1.19
C ALA A 62 4.80 -27.88 -0.05
N VAL A 63 6.14 -27.82 0.02
CA VAL A 63 6.96 -28.25 -1.11
C VAL A 63 6.66 -29.71 -1.48
N GLY A 64 6.21 -29.96 -2.71
CA GLY A 64 5.79 -31.26 -3.19
C GLY A 64 4.34 -31.67 -2.86
N GLY A 65 3.63 -30.91 -2.00
CA GLY A 65 2.29 -31.24 -1.55
C GLY A 65 1.28 -30.11 -1.67
N ARG A 66 0.00 -30.48 -1.87
CA ARG A 66 -1.16 -29.57 -1.88
C ARG A 66 -2.37 -30.33 -1.35
N SER A 67 -3.22 -29.67 -0.57
CA SER A 67 -4.45 -30.28 -0.07
C SER A 67 -5.68 -29.81 -0.86
N GLU A 68 -6.71 -30.67 -0.93
CA GLU A 68 -7.99 -30.28 -1.54
C GLU A 68 -8.72 -29.23 -0.70
N VAL A 69 -8.59 -29.30 0.62
CA VAL A 69 -9.12 -28.27 1.54
C VAL A 69 -8.45 -26.94 1.25
N GLY A 70 -7.12 -26.90 1.14
CA GLY A 70 -6.38 -25.69 0.80
C GLY A 70 -6.83 -25.06 -0.52
N ARG A 71 -7.14 -25.89 -1.55
CA ARG A 71 -7.69 -25.39 -2.82
C ARG A 71 -9.05 -24.72 -2.64
N ARG A 72 -9.93 -25.29 -1.80
CA ARG A 72 -11.25 -24.67 -1.53
C ARG A 72 -11.10 -23.34 -0.81
N VAL A 73 -10.23 -23.27 0.21
CA VAL A 73 -9.99 -22.03 0.94
C VAL A 73 -9.32 -20.98 0.04
N PHE A 74 -8.39 -21.39 -0.84
CA PHE A 74 -7.85 -20.48 -1.86
C PHE A 74 -8.95 -19.98 -2.81
N GLY A 75 -9.91 -20.84 -3.20
CA GLY A 75 -11.07 -20.43 -3.98
C GLY A 75 -11.87 -19.32 -3.29
N ARG A 76 -12.17 -19.44 -1.98
CA ARG A 76 -12.81 -18.37 -1.19
C ARG A 76 -11.97 -17.10 -1.16
N TYR A 77 -10.65 -17.22 -1.04
CA TYR A 77 -9.74 -16.08 -1.08
C TYR A 77 -9.75 -15.39 -2.45
N TRP A 78 -9.76 -16.19 -3.54
CA TRP A 78 -9.89 -15.69 -4.90
C TRP A 78 -11.23 -14.96 -5.10
N GLU A 79 -12.33 -15.47 -4.56
CA GLU A 79 -13.65 -14.82 -4.59
C GLU A 79 -13.65 -13.49 -3.84
N SER A 80 -12.86 -13.35 -2.78
CA SER A 80 -12.72 -12.10 -2.02
C SER A 80 -11.83 -11.05 -2.67
N ALA A 81 -11.11 -11.39 -3.73
CA ALA A 81 -10.35 -10.44 -4.54
C ALA A 81 -11.29 -9.62 -5.45
N ILE A 82 -10.80 -8.51 -6.00
CA ILE A 82 -11.59 -7.61 -6.84
C ILE A 82 -11.07 -7.54 -8.28
N ASP A 83 -11.94 -7.19 -9.20
CA ASP A 83 -11.57 -6.84 -10.56
C ASP A 83 -11.20 -5.35 -10.65
N VAL A 84 -10.21 -5.01 -11.49
CA VAL A 84 -9.77 -3.63 -11.68
C VAL A 84 -9.70 -3.34 -13.19
N PRO A 85 -10.70 -2.59 -13.74
CA PRO A 85 -11.88 -1.98 -13.07
C PRO A 85 -12.96 -3.00 -12.65
N GLY A 86 -13.81 -2.60 -11.71
CA GLY A 86 -14.91 -3.42 -11.20
C GLY A 86 -15.80 -2.65 -10.22
N PRO A 87 -16.92 -3.24 -9.75
CA PRO A 87 -17.91 -2.54 -8.94
C PRO A 87 -17.35 -2.05 -7.59
N GLU A 88 -16.39 -2.75 -6.99
CA GLU A 88 -15.70 -2.32 -5.78
C GLU A 88 -14.87 -1.07 -6.04
N VAL A 89 -14.20 -1.02 -7.20
CA VAL A 89 -13.43 0.15 -7.65
C VAL A 89 -14.34 1.35 -7.87
N GLU A 90 -15.51 1.15 -8.48
CA GLU A 90 -16.50 2.21 -8.69
C GLU A 90 -16.98 2.82 -7.36
N ARG A 91 -17.21 2.00 -6.33
CA ARG A 91 -17.59 2.49 -5.00
C ARG A 91 -16.46 3.32 -4.35
N MET A 92 -15.21 2.91 -4.52
CA MET A 92 -14.04 3.67 -4.04
C MET A 92 -13.83 4.96 -4.83
N CYS A 93 -14.07 4.96 -6.15
CA CYS A 93 -14.13 6.17 -6.96
C CYS A 93 -15.19 7.15 -6.42
N GLN A 94 -16.39 6.65 -6.19
CA GLN A 94 -17.50 7.47 -5.72
C GLN A 94 -17.18 8.15 -4.39
N VAL A 95 -16.67 7.42 -3.38
CA VAL A 95 -16.34 8.03 -2.08
C VAL A 95 -15.20 9.04 -2.19
N ALA A 96 -14.20 8.79 -3.03
CA ALA A 96 -13.14 9.77 -3.28
C ALA A 96 -13.69 11.07 -3.88
N GLY A 97 -14.61 10.95 -4.85
CA GLY A 97 -15.30 12.09 -5.48
C GLY A 97 -16.25 12.81 -4.55
N ASP A 98 -17.06 12.10 -3.77
CA ASP A 98 -18.03 12.68 -2.84
C ASP A 98 -17.37 13.57 -1.78
N PHE A 99 -16.15 13.22 -1.36
CA PHE A 99 -15.38 13.98 -0.37
C PHE A 99 -14.26 14.84 -0.98
N GLY A 100 -14.04 14.76 -2.29
CA GLY A 100 -13.00 15.54 -2.98
C GLY A 100 -11.58 15.23 -2.48
N VAL A 101 -11.29 13.96 -2.19
CA VAL A 101 -10.01 13.53 -1.61
C VAL A 101 -9.21 12.65 -2.56
N TRP A 102 -7.90 12.68 -2.45
CA TRP A 102 -7.01 11.68 -3.01
C TRP A 102 -7.03 10.44 -2.10
N LEU A 103 -7.38 9.29 -2.67
CA LEU A 103 -7.50 8.05 -1.91
C LEU A 103 -6.58 6.99 -2.49
N CYS A 104 -5.83 6.28 -1.64
CA CYS A 104 -4.95 5.19 -2.03
C CYS A 104 -5.27 3.95 -1.21
N VAL A 105 -5.57 2.82 -1.87
CA VAL A 105 -6.05 1.60 -1.22
C VAL A 105 -5.30 0.37 -1.70
N GLY A 106 -4.72 -0.39 -0.77
CA GLY A 106 -4.16 -1.71 -1.07
C GLY A 106 -5.27 -2.75 -1.26
N VAL A 107 -5.21 -3.48 -2.36
CA VAL A 107 -6.23 -4.48 -2.73
C VAL A 107 -5.58 -5.78 -3.19
N ILE A 108 -6.36 -6.87 -3.18
CA ILE A 108 -6.04 -8.07 -3.95
C ILE A 108 -6.83 -8.01 -5.24
N GLU A 109 -6.09 -7.90 -6.34
CA GLU A 109 -6.61 -7.78 -7.70
C GLU A 109 -6.63 -9.13 -8.40
N ARG A 110 -7.75 -9.51 -9.03
CA ARG A 110 -7.79 -10.62 -9.98
C ARG A 110 -7.20 -10.21 -11.32
N ASP A 111 -6.39 -11.07 -11.92
CA ASP A 111 -6.02 -10.88 -13.32
C ASP A 111 -7.22 -11.17 -14.23
N SER A 112 -7.72 -10.15 -14.90
CA SER A 112 -8.82 -10.26 -15.84
C SER A 112 -8.37 -10.28 -17.31
N THR A 113 -7.05 -10.15 -17.55
CA THR A 113 -6.52 -9.99 -18.92
C THR A 113 -6.04 -11.32 -19.50
N TYR A 114 -5.25 -12.07 -18.74
CA TYR A 114 -4.57 -13.27 -19.25
C TYR A 114 -4.88 -14.54 -18.46
N SER A 115 -5.24 -14.40 -17.20
CA SER A 115 -5.43 -15.52 -16.28
C SER A 115 -6.66 -15.31 -15.42
N THR A 116 -7.44 -16.36 -15.24
CA THR A 116 -8.56 -16.35 -14.29
C THR A 116 -8.18 -16.88 -12.91
N GLY A 117 -6.92 -17.25 -12.70
CA GLY A 117 -6.43 -17.83 -11.45
C GLY A 117 -5.35 -17.04 -10.75
N THR A 118 -4.76 -16.02 -11.40
CA THR A 118 -3.68 -15.21 -10.83
C THR A 118 -4.25 -14.04 -10.05
N LEU A 119 -3.71 -13.84 -8.84
CA LEU A 119 -3.98 -12.69 -7.98
C LEU A 119 -2.76 -11.79 -7.89
N PHE A 120 -2.97 -10.49 -7.76
CA PHE A 120 -1.91 -9.51 -7.52
C PHE A 120 -2.19 -8.70 -6.26
N CYS A 121 -1.15 -8.43 -5.49
CA CYS A 121 -1.18 -7.42 -4.45
C CYS A 121 -0.98 -6.06 -5.13
N THR A 122 -1.97 -5.18 -5.03
CA THR A 122 -2.04 -3.95 -5.83
C THR A 122 -2.38 -2.74 -4.97
N LEU A 123 -1.75 -1.60 -5.23
CA LEU A 123 -2.12 -0.30 -4.70
C LEU A 123 -2.87 0.48 -5.77
N LEU A 124 -4.11 0.89 -5.47
CA LEU A 124 -4.95 1.71 -6.35
C LEU A 124 -4.86 3.18 -5.96
N TYR A 125 -4.91 4.07 -6.94
CA TYR A 125 -4.89 5.53 -6.77
C TYR A 125 -6.18 6.13 -7.33
N PHE A 126 -6.93 6.83 -6.48
CA PHE A 126 -8.18 7.50 -6.84
C PHE A 126 -8.03 9.01 -6.71
N GLY A 127 -8.61 9.74 -7.64
CA GLY A 127 -8.61 11.19 -7.67
C GLY A 127 -9.84 11.83 -7.02
N PRO A 128 -9.74 13.13 -6.69
CA PRO A 128 -10.79 13.86 -6.00
C PRO A 128 -12.04 14.11 -6.87
N ASN A 129 -12.01 13.79 -8.17
CA ASN A 129 -13.17 13.86 -9.05
C ASN A 129 -13.88 12.50 -9.21
N GLY A 130 -13.46 11.48 -8.45
CA GLY A 130 -14.06 10.15 -8.49
C GLY A 130 -13.57 9.26 -9.62
N GLU A 131 -12.32 9.42 -10.04
CA GLU A 131 -11.69 8.61 -11.08
C GLU A 131 -10.61 7.68 -10.53
N LEU A 132 -10.43 6.51 -11.15
CA LEU A 132 -9.26 5.67 -10.96
C LEU A 132 -8.12 6.23 -11.81
N LEU A 133 -7.07 6.74 -11.15
CA LEU A 133 -5.92 7.38 -11.79
C LEU A 133 -4.84 6.39 -12.22
N GLY A 134 -4.79 5.23 -11.59
CA GLY A 134 -3.82 4.19 -11.88
C GLY A 134 -3.68 3.18 -10.77
N LYS A 135 -2.76 2.24 -10.98
CA LYS A 135 -2.46 1.18 -10.03
C LYS A 135 -0.98 0.84 -10.03
N HIS A 136 -0.50 0.28 -8.91
CA HIS A 136 0.81 -0.35 -8.81
C HIS A 136 0.64 -1.80 -8.33
N ARG A 137 0.99 -2.78 -9.17
CA ARG A 137 1.10 -4.18 -8.79
C ARG A 137 2.45 -4.44 -8.13
N LYS A 138 2.48 -5.06 -6.97
CA LYS A 138 3.70 -5.41 -6.24
C LYS A 138 4.67 -6.15 -7.14
N LEU A 139 5.86 -5.60 -7.36
CA LEU A 139 6.86 -6.16 -8.29
C LEU A 139 7.32 -7.55 -7.84
N LYS A 140 7.43 -7.75 -6.53
CA LYS A 140 7.91 -9.01 -5.96
C LYS A 140 7.20 -9.33 -4.66
N PRO A 141 6.26 -10.28 -4.65
CA PRO A 141 5.70 -10.79 -3.42
C PRO A 141 6.77 -11.38 -2.50
N THR A 142 6.60 -11.22 -1.19
CA THR A 142 7.62 -11.55 -0.19
C THR A 142 7.47 -13.00 0.27
N ALA A 143 8.55 -13.77 0.24
CA ALA A 143 8.62 -15.15 0.79
C ALA A 143 7.43 -16.02 0.34
N ALA A 144 6.57 -16.46 1.28
CA ALA A 144 5.42 -17.32 1.00
C ALA A 144 4.32 -16.63 0.18
N GLU A 145 4.26 -15.30 0.15
CA GLU A 145 3.32 -14.57 -0.73
C GLU A 145 3.47 -14.97 -2.20
N ARG A 146 4.67 -15.38 -2.63
CA ARG A 146 4.95 -15.87 -4.00
C ARG A 146 4.23 -17.16 -4.39
N LEU A 147 3.67 -17.86 -3.42
CA LEU A 147 2.80 -19.02 -3.68
C LEU A 147 1.36 -18.61 -3.99
N ILE A 148 1.00 -17.36 -3.66
CA ILE A 148 -0.37 -16.86 -3.67
C ILE A 148 -0.55 -15.78 -4.73
N TRP A 149 0.43 -14.86 -4.87
CA TRP A 149 0.35 -13.69 -5.74
C TRP A 149 1.38 -13.73 -6.86
N GLY A 150 0.96 -13.25 -8.01
CA GLY A 150 1.83 -12.97 -9.16
C GLY A 150 2.71 -11.75 -8.95
N GLU A 151 3.74 -11.63 -9.79
CA GLU A 151 4.67 -10.52 -9.81
C GLU A 151 4.15 -9.42 -10.75
N GLY A 152 4.16 -8.18 -10.27
CA GLY A 152 3.95 -7.01 -11.12
C GLY A 152 5.14 -6.72 -12.01
N ASP A 153 4.96 -5.86 -13.00
CA ASP A 153 6.02 -5.37 -13.88
C ASP A 153 6.20 -3.85 -13.77
N GLY A 154 7.15 -3.31 -14.52
CA GLY A 154 7.45 -1.87 -14.48
C GLY A 154 6.35 -0.98 -15.04
N SER A 155 5.39 -1.51 -15.82
CA SER A 155 4.30 -0.71 -16.41
C SER A 155 3.37 -0.10 -15.37
N THR A 156 3.37 -0.66 -14.17
CA THR A 156 2.54 -0.19 -13.05
C THR A 156 3.32 0.55 -11.97
N LEU A 157 4.55 1.02 -12.23
CA LEU A 157 5.29 1.93 -11.34
C LEU A 157 4.68 3.34 -11.40
N THR A 158 3.43 3.40 -10.97
CA THR A 158 2.55 4.57 -11.08
C THR A 158 2.91 5.65 -10.07
N THR A 159 2.92 6.89 -10.55
CA THR A 159 2.91 8.10 -9.73
C THR A 159 1.79 9.00 -10.20
N VAL A 160 1.18 9.73 -9.27
CA VAL A 160 0.02 10.59 -9.53
C VAL A 160 0.37 12.03 -9.23
N GLU A 161 0.07 12.94 -10.16
CA GLU A 161 0.23 14.37 -9.95
C GLU A 161 -0.96 14.90 -9.16
N THR A 162 -0.68 15.62 -8.08
CA THR A 162 -1.69 16.30 -7.25
C THR A 162 -1.40 17.79 -7.20
N ASP A 163 -2.33 18.58 -6.74
CA ASP A 163 -2.15 20.02 -6.56
C ASP A 163 -1.14 20.39 -5.44
N PHE A 164 -0.74 19.40 -4.63
CA PHE A 164 0.31 19.55 -3.61
C PHE A 164 1.59 18.77 -3.94
N GLY A 165 1.69 18.19 -5.13
CA GLY A 165 2.88 17.53 -5.65
C GLY A 165 2.66 16.05 -5.98
N ARG A 166 3.71 15.40 -6.45
CA ARG A 166 3.62 14.02 -6.92
C ARG A 166 3.57 13.01 -5.78
N VAL A 167 2.57 12.12 -5.85
CA VAL A 167 2.34 11.03 -4.90
C VAL A 167 2.63 9.70 -5.60
N GLY A 168 3.27 8.78 -4.92
CA GLY A 168 3.54 7.42 -5.39
C GLY A 168 4.30 6.64 -4.33
N GLY A 169 4.50 5.35 -4.54
CA GLY A 169 5.19 4.55 -3.54
C GLY A 169 5.28 3.08 -3.92
N LEU A 170 5.77 2.28 -2.99
CA LEU A 170 6.03 0.87 -3.14
C LEU A 170 5.40 0.08 -1.98
N ILE A 171 4.98 -1.15 -2.27
CA ILE A 171 4.27 -1.99 -1.32
C ILE A 171 5.28 -2.82 -0.49
N CYS A 172 5.24 -2.66 0.85
CA CYS A 172 5.94 -3.51 1.81
C CYS A 172 7.45 -3.64 1.52
N TRP A 173 7.95 -4.85 1.38
CA TRP A 173 9.38 -5.14 1.20
C TRP A 173 9.93 -4.79 -0.18
N GLU A 174 9.12 -4.36 -1.14
CA GLU A 174 9.65 -3.66 -2.31
C GLU A 174 10.51 -2.45 -1.91
N ASN A 175 10.20 -1.86 -0.76
CA ASN A 175 10.97 -0.78 -0.16
C ASN A 175 12.41 -1.17 0.23
N TYR A 176 12.75 -2.46 0.25
CA TYR A 176 14.13 -2.94 0.36
C TYR A 176 14.84 -3.07 -0.99
N MET A 177 14.16 -2.79 -2.11
CA MET A 177 14.76 -2.77 -3.45
C MET A 177 15.30 -1.37 -3.75
N PRO A 178 16.63 -1.11 -3.66
CA PRO A 178 17.17 0.25 -3.82
C PRO A 178 16.85 0.89 -5.16
N LEU A 179 16.86 0.09 -6.25
CA LEU A 179 16.55 0.57 -7.60
C LEU A 179 15.07 0.96 -7.75
N ALA A 180 14.16 0.26 -7.08
CA ALA A 180 12.74 0.61 -7.08
C ALA A 180 12.49 1.94 -6.35
N ARG A 181 13.13 2.16 -5.19
CA ARG A 181 13.08 3.47 -4.50
C ARG A 181 13.65 4.59 -5.37
N MET A 182 14.83 4.34 -5.97
CA MET A 182 15.46 5.33 -6.86
C MET A 182 14.58 5.68 -8.05
N THR A 183 13.81 4.71 -8.57
CA THR A 183 12.81 4.96 -9.62
C THR A 183 11.73 5.94 -9.14
N MET A 184 11.20 5.76 -7.93
CA MET A 184 10.20 6.68 -7.36
C MET A 184 10.78 8.08 -7.14
N TYR A 185 12.02 8.19 -6.64
CA TYR A 185 12.70 9.49 -6.49
C TYR A 185 12.92 10.15 -7.85
N GLY A 186 13.37 9.39 -8.84
CA GLY A 186 13.57 9.86 -10.22
C GLY A 186 12.27 10.31 -10.90
N LYS A 187 11.14 9.69 -10.55
CA LYS A 187 9.80 10.15 -10.96
C LYS A 187 9.34 11.42 -10.22
N GLY A 188 10.09 11.89 -9.24
CA GLY A 188 9.83 13.15 -8.53
C GLY A 188 8.79 13.04 -7.41
N VAL A 189 8.62 11.87 -6.81
CA VAL A 189 7.70 11.66 -5.69
C VAL A 189 8.07 12.58 -4.52
N LYS A 190 7.08 13.31 -4.01
CA LYS A 190 7.17 14.22 -2.86
C LYS A 190 6.50 13.65 -1.62
N ILE A 191 5.45 12.86 -1.81
CA ILE A 191 4.77 12.11 -0.75
C ILE A 191 4.85 10.64 -1.15
N TYR A 192 5.65 9.90 -0.39
CA TYR A 192 5.95 8.50 -0.63
C TYR A 192 5.03 7.61 0.20
N LEU A 193 4.31 6.72 -0.46
CA LEU A 193 3.38 5.79 0.17
C LEU A 193 4.09 4.44 0.39
N ALA A 194 4.01 3.93 1.62
CA ALA A 194 4.61 2.66 2.01
C ALA A 194 3.60 1.78 2.76
N PRO A 195 2.48 1.36 2.11
CA PRO A 195 1.57 0.40 2.71
C PRO A 195 2.29 -0.94 2.90
N THR A 196 2.03 -1.60 4.03
CA THR A 196 2.79 -2.79 4.44
C THR A 196 1.96 -3.75 5.30
N ALA A 197 2.41 -5.00 5.38
CA ALA A 197 2.02 -5.98 6.37
C ALA A 197 3.13 -6.22 7.43
N ASP A 198 4.27 -5.55 7.35
CA ASP A 198 5.37 -5.70 8.31
C ASP A 198 5.12 -4.85 9.57
N SER A 199 4.66 -5.49 10.66
CA SER A 199 4.39 -4.84 11.94
C SER A 199 5.57 -4.88 12.92
N ARG A 200 6.79 -5.16 12.45
CA ARG A 200 7.98 -5.17 13.31
C ARG A 200 8.49 -3.76 13.55
N ASP A 201 8.93 -3.48 14.76
CA ASP A 201 9.46 -2.17 15.14
C ASP A 201 10.58 -1.67 14.20
N ARG A 202 11.45 -2.56 13.73
CA ARG A 202 12.51 -2.23 12.76
C ARG A 202 12.00 -1.63 11.45
N TRP A 203 10.72 -1.82 11.10
CA TRP A 203 10.12 -1.21 9.91
C TRP A 203 10.10 0.31 9.99
N GLN A 204 10.00 0.88 11.19
CA GLN A 204 10.07 2.32 11.41
C GLN A 204 11.40 2.92 10.92
N SER A 205 12.52 2.21 11.13
CA SER A 205 13.82 2.62 10.59
C SER A 205 13.85 2.64 9.06
N THR A 206 13.12 1.75 8.41
CA THR A 206 13.00 1.74 6.94
C THR A 206 12.22 2.96 6.45
N LEU A 207 11.09 3.30 7.07
CA LEU A 207 10.30 4.47 6.71
C LEU A 207 11.09 5.76 6.88
N GLN A 208 11.78 5.89 8.02
CA GLN A 208 12.65 7.02 8.31
C GLN A 208 13.82 7.13 7.31
N HIS A 209 14.42 6.00 6.94
CA HIS A 209 15.50 5.97 5.94
C HIS A 209 15.01 6.44 4.58
N ILE A 210 13.82 6.00 4.12
CA ILE A 210 13.23 6.43 2.84
C ILE A 210 13.02 7.95 2.84
N ALA A 211 12.53 8.52 3.94
CA ALA A 211 12.33 9.96 4.08
C ALA A 211 13.66 10.72 3.98
N LEU A 212 14.70 10.24 4.66
CA LEU A 212 16.05 10.83 4.63
C LEU A 212 16.71 10.69 3.26
N GLU A 213 16.62 9.52 2.63
CA GLU A 213 17.22 9.23 1.32
C GLU A 213 16.53 10.02 0.20
N GLY A 214 15.20 10.04 0.18
CA GLY A 214 14.40 10.66 -0.89
C GLY A 214 14.12 12.15 -0.67
N ARG A 215 14.40 12.70 0.53
CA ARG A 215 13.95 14.04 0.93
C ARG A 215 12.48 14.26 0.58
N CYS A 216 11.64 13.34 1.05
CA CYS A 216 10.19 13.31 0.81
C CYS A 216 9.45 12.98 2.10
N PHE A 217 8.16 13.28 2.15
CA PHE A 217 7.29 12.76 3.20
C PHE A 217 7.05 11.28 2.98
N VAL A 218 6.95 10.48 4.06
CA VAL A 218 6.67 9.05 3.98
C VAL A 218 5.46 8.71 4.84
N LEU A 219 4.44 8.12 4.22
CA LEU A 219 3.26 7.57 4.89
C LEU A 219 3.42 6.05 4.97
N GLY A 220 3.80 5.53 6.13
CA GLY A 220 3.76 4.10 6.44
C GLY A 220 2.37 3.73 6.93
N CYS A 221 1.76 2.70 6.34
CA CYS A 221 0.39 2.31 6.66
C CYS A 221 0.30 0.80 6.82
N ASN A 222 -0.20 0.34 7.98
CA ASN A 222 -0.29 -1.08 8.32
C ASN A 222 -1.67 -1.42 8.87
N GLN A 223 -1.98 -2.72 8.92
CA GLN A 223 -3.18 -3.24 9.55
C GLN A 223 -2.95 -3.55 11.03
N TYR A 224 -3.99 -3.49 11.84
CA TYR A 224 -4.04 -4.10 13.17
C TYR A 224 -4.99 -5.30 13.11
N VAL A 225 -4.47 -6.52 13.27
CA VAL A 225 -5.20 -7.76 12.97
C VAL A 225 -5.08 -8.78 14.09
N HIS A 226 -6.22 -9.34 14.49
CA HIS A 226 -6.35 -10.48 15.41
C HIS A 226 -6.87 -11.72 14.69
N ARG A 227 -6.50 -12.92 15.15
CA ARG A 227 -7.02 -14.20 14.62
C ARG A 227 -8.54 -14.27 14.66
N SER A 228 -9.16 -13.73 15.71
CA SER A 228 -10.62 -13.69 15.88
C SER A 228 -11.37 -12.89 14.80
N MET A 229 -10.65 -12.14 13.95
CA MET A 229 -11.23 -11.41 12.81
C MET A 229 -11.41 -12.29 11.57
N TYR A 230 -10.82 -13.48 11.57
CA TYR A 230 -11.02 -14.46 10.51
C TYR A 230 -12.37 -15.19 10.67
N PRO A 231 -12.95 -15.70 9.58
CA PRO A 231 -14.19 -16.45 9.65
C PRO A 231 -14.04 -17.71 10.53
N ASN A 232 -15.02 -17.96 11.39
CA ASN A 232 -15.03 -19.14 12.27
C ASN A 232 -15.19 -20.47 11.51
N ASP A 233 -15.64 -20.41 10.25
CA ASP A 233 -15.85 -21.55 9.36
C ASP A 233 -14.68 -21.82 8.42
N LEU A 234 -13.51 -21.27 8.71
CA LEU A 234 -12.32 -21.45 7.89
C LEU A 234 -11.79 -22.89 8.03
N GLU A 235 -11.82 -23.66 6.93
CA GLU A 235 -11.51 -25.12 6.92
C GLU A 235 -10.03 -25.44 7.26
N ILE A 236 -9.12 -24.45 7.22
CA ILE A 236 -7.69 -24.58 7.57
C ILE A 236 -7.31 -23.69 8.74
N SER A 237 -8.22 -23.54 9.71
CA SER A 237 -8.01 -22.70 10.90
C SER A 237 -6.79 -23.12 11.72
N GLU A 238 -6.38 -24.41 11.67
CA GLU A 238 -5.18 -24.91 12.32
C GLU A 238 -3.90 -24.22 11.82
N GLU A 239 -3.87 -23.71 10.59
CA GLU A 239 -2.74 -22.91 10.10
C GLU A 239 -2.63 -21.59 10.89
N LEU A 240 -3.76 -20.98 11.25
CA LEU A 240 -3.81 -19.77 12.07
C LEU A 240 -3.47 -20.04 13.54
N ASP A 241 -3.81 -21.23 14.06
CA ASP A 241 -3.57 -21.59 15.46
C ASP A 241 -2.08 -21.68 15.80
N ALA A 242 -1.24 -21.88 14.80
CA ALA A 242 0.23 -21.85 14.95
C ALA A 242 0.78 -20.42 15.15
N TRP A 243 -0.03 -19.37 14.96
CA TRP A 243 0.36 -17.97 15.06
C TRP A 243 -0.14 -17.32 16.35
N PRO A 244 0.49 -16.22 16.81
CA PRO A 244 -0.01 -15.43 17.94
C PRO A 244 -1.45 -14.95 17.71
N GLU A 245 -2.16 -14.62 18.79
CA GLU A 245 -3.50 -14.05 18.70
C GLU A 245 -3.50 -12.73 17.91
N THR A 246 -2.52 -11.86 18.16
CA THR A 246 -2.28 -10.65 17.36
C THR A 246 -1.39 -11.02 16.18
N LEU A 247 -1.96 -11.01 14.98
CA LEU A 247 -1.26 -11.31 13.73
C LEU A 247 -0.48 -10.11 13.20
N SER A 248 -1.02 -8.91 13.38
CA SER A 248 -0.34 -7.65 13.08
C SER A 248 -0.61 -6.63 14.19
N ALA A 249 0.46 -6.08 14.75
CA ALA A 249 0.39 -5.08 15.81
C ALA A 249 0.20 -3.65 15.30
N GLY A 250 0.17 -3.43 13.99
CA GLY A 250 0.10 -2.09 13.41
C GLY A 250 1.47 -1.47 13.14
N GLY A 251 1.68 -0.24 13.59
CA GLY A 251 2.90 0.53 13.35
C GLY A 251 2.76 1.54 12.21
N THR A 252 1.54 1.97 11.93
CA THR A 252 1.27 3.10 11.01
C THR A 252 1.89 4.37 11.55
N ALA A 253 2.68 5.06 10.72
CA ALA A 253 3.42 6.27 11.10
C ALA A 253 3.66 7.19 9.90
N ILE A 254 3.91 8.48 10.17
CA ILE A 254 4.19 9.48 9.13
C ILE A 254 5.51 10.18 9.47
N TYR A 255 6.40 10.24 8.47
CA TYR A 255 7.72 10.86 8.59
C TYR A 255 7.89 12.04 7.65
N GLY A 256 8.57 13.07 8.13
CA GLY A 256 8.97 14.24 7.34
C GLY A 256 10.31 14.05 6.63
N PRO A 257 10.69 14.97 5.72
CA PRO A 257 11.83 14.82 4.81
C PRO A 257 13.21 14.74 5.50
N LEU A 258 13.33 15.13 6.76
CA LEU A 258 14.54 14.99 7.58
C LEU A 258 14.44 13.84 8.59
N GLY A 259 13.46 12.93 8.40
CA GLY A 259 13.25 11.76 9.23
C GLY A 259 12.54 12.05 10.56
N GLU A 260 12.03 13.27 10.73
CA GLU A 260 11.23 13.66 11.88
C GLU A 260 9.88 12.90 11.90
N VAL A 261 9.42 12.53 13.07
CA VAL A 261 8.11 11.91 13.26
C VAL A 261 7.04 13.01 13.25
N LEU A 262 6.11 12.93 12.28
CA LEU A 262 4.97 13.84 12.16
C LEU A 262 3.67 13.21 12.66
N GLY A 263 3.53 11.88 12.49
CA GLY A 263 2.46 11.08 13.05
C GLY A 263 3.07 9.89 13.79
N GLU A 264 2.94 9.89 15.12
CA GLU A 264 3.52 8.86 15.99
C GLU A 264 3.06 7.45 15.60
N PRO A 265 3.95 6.45 15.68
CA PRO A 265 3.60 5.07 15.37
C PRO A 265 2.44 4.57 16.23
N LEU A 266 1.36 4.15 15.57
CA LEU A 266 0.17 3.61 16.22
C LEU A 266 0.32 2.10 16.40
N TRP A 267 0.31 1.63 17.65
CA TRP A 267 0.50 0.23 17.98
C TRP A 267 -0.68 -0.39 18.73
N ASN A 268 -0.96 -1.66 18.46
CA ASN A 268 -1.90 -2.51 19.17
C ASN A 268 -3.34 -1.98 19.26
N GLN A 269 -3.75 -1.16 18.30
CA GLN A 269 -5.11 -0.64 18.21
C GLN A 269 -5.43 -0.20 16.78
N ALA A 270 -6.71 -0.18 16.45
CA ALA A 270 -7.19 0.47 15.23
C ALA A 270 -7.26 2.00 15.44
N GLY A 271 -7.14 2.76 14.34
CA GLY A 271 -7.24 4.21 14.35
C GLY A 271 -6.77 4.82 13.05
N ILE A 272 -6.69 6.14 13.03
CA ILE A 272 -6.17 6.90 11.89
C ILE A 272 -5.05 7.82 12.40
N VAL A 273 -3.88 7.74 11.75
CA VAL A 273 -2.75 8.63 12.03
C VAL A 273 -2.84 9.81 11.08
N TYR A 274 -2.85 11.02 11.63
CA TYR A 274 -2.94 12.27 10.88
C TYR A 274 -1.62 13.04 10.96
N ALA A 275 -1.31 13.79 9.91
CA ALA A 275 -0.24 14.77 9.91
C ALA A 275 -0.55 15.95 8.98
N ASP A 276 0.00 17.11 9.30
CA ASP A 276 -0.06 18.32 8.48
C ASP A 276 1.31 18.52 7.82
N LEU A 277 1.38 18.36 6.50
CA LEU A 277 2.63 18.38 5.74
C LEU A 277 2.95 19.79 5.25
N ASP A 278 4.02 20.38 5.74
CA ASP A 278 4.60 21.60 5.16
C ASP A 278 5.39 21.26 3.89
N MET A 279 4.77 21.40 2.74
CA MET A 279 5.40 21.05 1.45
C MET A 279 6.70 21.82 1.16
N GLY A 280 6.89 22.98 1.81
CA GLY A 280 8.13 23.76 1.75
C GLY A 280 9.33 23.05 2.41
N ALA A 281 9.08 22.13 3.34
CA ALA A 281 10.14 21.35 4.00
C ALA A 281 10.97 20.51 3.02
N ILE A 282 10.36 20.04 1.92
CA ILE A 282 11.06 19.30 0.86
C ILE A 282 12.20 20.13 0.26
N HIS A 283 11.92 21.38 -0.10
CA HIS A 283 12.94 22.26 -0.69
C HIS A 283 14.03 22.62 0.32
N ARG A 284 13.66 22.85 1.58
CA ARG A 284 14.62 23.15 2.64
C ARG A 284 15.53 21.95 2.94
N SER A 285 14.97 20.73 2.97
CA SER A 285 15.73 19.50 3.23
C SER A 285 16.65 19.11 2.08
N ARG A 286 16.33 19.52 0.84
CA ARG A 286 17.17 19.26 -0.33
C ARG A 286 18.36 20.21 -0.47
N PHE A 287 18.52 21.15 0.43
CA PHE A 287 19.67 22.07 0.41
C PHE A 287 21.01 21.31 0.57
N ASP A 288 21.08 20.36 1.47
CA ASP A 288 22.28 19.60 1.78
C ASP A 288 22.37 18.24 1.10
N PHE A 289 21.24 17.68 0.67
CA PHE A 289 21.18 16.38 -0.01
C PHE A 289 19.98 16.29 -0.97
N ASP A 290 20.25 16.10 -2.24
CA ASP A 290 19.24 15.80 -3.26
C ASP A 290 19.74 14.65 -4.14
N VAL A 291 19.21 13.44 -3.89
CA VAL A 291 19.65 12.21 -4.56
C VAL A 291 19.40 12.21 -6.07
N THR A 292 18.44 12.99 -6.54
CA THR A 292 18.12 13.18 -7.96
C THR A 292 18.69 14.46 -8.54
N GLY A 293 19.26 15.33 -7.69
CA GLY A 293 19.87 16.61 -8.05
C GLY A 293 21.39 16.61 -7.88
N HIS A 294 21.89 17.47 -6.98
CA HIS A 294 23.33 17.70 -6.84
C HIS A 294 24.14 16.53 -6.22
N TYR A 295 23.46 15.49 -5.69
CA TYR A 295 24.10 14.21 -5.31
C TYR A 295 23.99 13.15 -6.39
N ALA A 296 23.28 13.39 -7.49
CA ALA A 296 23.27 12.47 -8.62
C ALA A 296 24.63 12.47 -9.35
N ARG A 297 25.05 11.31 -9.82
CA ARG A 297 26.29 11.12 -10.61
C ARG A 297 25.95 10.39 -11.91
N PRO A 298 25.25 11.07 -12.86
CA PRO A 298 24.86 10.47 -14.14
C PRO A 298 26.06 10.12 -15.04
N ASP A 299 27.23 10.68 -14.72
CA ASP A 299 28.54 10.33 -15.32
C ASP A 299 29.05 8.96 -14.83
N VAL A 300 28.56 8.45 -13.70
CA VAL A 300 29.00 7.18 -13.08
C VAL A 300 27.90 6.13 -13.11
N PHE A 301 26.63 6.52 -12.84
CA PHE A 301 25.52 5.61 -12.69
C PHE A 301 24.40 5.93 -13.68
N SER A 302 23.86 4.87 -14.29
CA SER A 302 22.67 4.96 -15.15
C SER A 302 21.62 3.96 -14.63
N LEU A 303 20.41 4.45 -14.35
CA LEU A 303 19.26 3.62 -14.03
C LEU A 303 18.35 3.57 -15.25
N ILE A 304 18.15 2.37 -15.79
CA ILE A 304 17.19 2.09 -16.86
C ILE A 304 16.06 1.27 -16.25
N VAL A 305 14.83 1.75 -16.42
CA VAL A 305 13.61 1.08 -15.95
C VAL A 305 12.81 0.67 -17.17
N ASP A 306 12.51 -0.63 -17.30
CA ASP A 306 11.60 -1.11 -18.33
C ASP A 306 10.15 -0.95 -17.82
N GLU A 307 9.47 0.06 -18.33
CA GLU A 307 8.07 0.37 -18.00
C GLU A 307 7.09 -0.20 -19.04
N SER A 308 7.53 -1.11 -19.89
CA SER A 308 6.62 -1.83 -20.80
C SER A 308 5.82 -2.90 -20.07
N ALA A 309 4.54 -3.03 -20.42
CA ALA A 309 3.72 -4.12 -19.90
C ALA A 309 4.26 -5.47 -20.39
N LYS A 310 4.31 -6.45 -19.50
CA LYS A 310 4.71 -7.83 -19.82
C LYS A 310 3.47 -8.70 -19.91
N HIS A 311 3.39 -9.46 -20.98
CA HIS A 311 2.29 -10.37 -21.25
C HIS A 311 2.72 -11.80 -20.96
N SER A 312 1.84 -12.57 -20.31
CA SER A 312 2.11 -13.99 -20.05
C SER A 312 2.07 -14.82 -21.33
N VAL A 313 1.37 -14.33 -22.34
CA VAL A 313 1.24 -14.97 -23.67
C VAL A 313 1.29 -13.86 -24.73
N GLU A 314 2.16 -14.02 -25.72
CA GLU A 314 2.28 -13.15 -26.90
C GLU A 314 1.42 -13.70 -28.05
#